data_bd8f2354dd7b84adec3e22c044c7127d
#
_entry.id   bd8f2354dd7b84adec3e22c044c7127d
#
_cell.length_a   1.000
_cell.length_b   1.000
_cell.length_c   1.000
_cell.angle_alpha   90.00
_cell.angle_beta   90.00
_cell.angle_gamma   90.00
#
_symmetry.space_group_name_H-M   'P 1'
#
loop_
_entity.id
_entity.type
_entity.pdbx_description
1 polymer ?
#
loop_
_entity_poly.entity_id
_entity_poly.type
_entity_poly.pdbx_seq_one_letter_code
_entity_poly.pdbx_strand_id
1 'polypeptide(L)'
;TPKDIFKDISNMIAEYGWHIVVYVESQDLEELIPFLQALPTRVVFDHMARPDVAKGTNGKDFNLLMKLMETEKFWCKTTCPERLTKVGPEENYSDVLPFMKKLVENFPDRVLWGTDWPHPNMKSHMPDDGQLVDIIELFAPKEETQKKLLIDNPLALYWND
;
A
#
# COMPACT_ATOMS: atom_id res chain seq x y z
N THR A 1 11.18 15.33 3.33
CA THR A 1 11.41 15.70 4.74
C THR A 1 12.76 15.11 5.18
N PRO A 2 13.67 15.89 5.79
CA PRO A 2 14.90 15.35 6.38
C PRO A 2 14.64 14.24 7.39
N LYS A 3 15.50 13.20 7.42
CA LYS A 3 15.29 11.99 8.25
C LYS A 3 15.23 12.28 9.76
N ASP A 4 15.96 13.27 10.24
CA ASP A 4 15.94 13.73 11.63
C ASP A 4 14.59 14.35 12.02
N ILE A 5 14.09 15.28 11.22
CA ILE A 5 12.76 15.89 11.42
C ILE A 5 11.66 14.83 11.34
N PHE A 6 11.76 13.92 10.39
CA PHE A 6 10.79 12.83 10.24
C PHE A 6 10.76 11.95 11.51
N LYS A 7 11.93 11.62 12.05
CA LYS A 7 12.06 10.86 13.29
C LYS A 7 11.47 11.61 14.49
N ASP A 8 11.72 12.91 14.59
CA ASP A 8 11.18 13.73 15.67
C ASP A 8 9.65 13.79 15.61
N ILE A 9 9.07 13.98 14.44
CA ILE A 9 7.62 13.91 14.25
C ILE A 9 7.10 12.52 14.66
N SER A 10 7.75 11.44 14.22
CA SER A 10 7.37 10.08 14.59
C SER A 10 7.37 9.86 16.11
N ASN A 11 8.39 10.38 16.81
CA ASN A 11 8.46 10.31 18.26
C ASN A 11 7.31 11.07 18.93
N MET A 12 7.01 12.28 18.45
CA MET A 12 5.93 13.11 18.99
C MET A 12 4.55 12.47 18.85
N ILE A 13 4.26 11.82 17.72
CA ILE A 13 2.93 11.27 17.45
C ILE A 13 2.76 9.84 17.99
N ALA A 14 3.86 9.17 18.39
CA ALA A 14 3.80 7.81 18.88
C ALA A 14 2.97 7.67 20.17
N GLU A 15 3.02 8.66 21.06
CA GLU A 15 2.25 8.67 22.32
C GLU A 15 0.73 8.74 22.09
N TYR A 16 0.28 9.24 20.92
CA TYR A 16 -1.13 9.29 20.53
C TYR A 16 -1.57 8.04 19.77
N GLY A 17 -0.72 7.02 19.60
CA GLY A 17 -1.01 5.83 18.81
C GLY A 17 -1.10 6.10 17.30
N TRP A 18 -0.73 7.27 16.82
CA TRP A 18 -0.79 7.64 15.41
C TRP A 18 0.27 6.91 14.59
N HIS A 19 0.01 6.81 13.30
CA HIS A 19 0.90 6.16 12.34
C HIS A 19 1.45 7.16 11.31
N ILE A 20 2.49 6.74 10.60
CA ILE A 20 3.08 7.50 9.50
C ILE A 20 2.74 6.81 8.18
N VAL A 21 2.29 7.60 7.21
CA VAL A 21 2.15 7.16 5.83
C VAL A 21 3.38 7.57 5.04
N VAL A 22 3.99 6.64 4.33
CA VAL A 22 5.17 6.88 3.51
C VAL A 22 4.91 6.60 2.04
N TYR A 23 5.20 7.59 1.22
CA TYR A 23 5.30 7.42 -0.22
C TYR A 23 6.77 7.17 -0.56
N VAL A 24 7.07 6.01 -1.10
CA VAL A 24 8.43 5.60 -1.48
C VAL A 24 8.43 5.03 -2.89
N GLU A 25 9.53 5.21 -3.60
CA GLU A 25 9.79 4.48 -4.83
C GLU A 25 10.46 3.14 -4.47
N SER A 26 10.06 2.07 -5.14
CA SER A 26 10.52 0.72 -4.79
C SER A 26 12.04 0.55 -4.82
N GLN A 27 12.71 1.28 -5.70
CA GLN A 27 14.17 1.28 -5.82
C GLN A 27 14.89 1.84 -4.59
N ASP A 28 14.22 2.72 -3.83
CA ASP A 28 14.81 3.38 -2.65
C ASP A 28 14.50 2.60 -1.36
N LEU A 29 13.62 1.60 -1.44
CA LEU A 29 13.10 0.89 -0.27
C LEU A 29 14.24 0.22 0.52
N GLU A 30 15.19 -0.43 -0.15
CA GLU A 30 16.29 -1.14 0.51
C GLU A 30 17.12 -0.21 1.42
N GLU A 31 17.41 1.00 0.96
CA GLU A 31 18.15 2.01 1.75
C GLU A 31 17.32 2.54 2.94
N LEU A 32 15.99 2.60 2.79
CA LEU A 32 15.10 3.15 3.79
C LEU A 32 14.73 2.15 4.91
N ILE A 33 14.90 0.86 4.70
CA ILE A 33 14.52 -0.20 5.65
C ILE A 33 15.03 0.06 7.08
N PRO A 34 16.34 0.31 7.32
CA PRO A 34 16.83 0.50 8.69
C PRO A 34 16.19 1.71 9.37
N PHE A 35 15.96 2.78 8.61
CA PHE A 35 15.31 3.99 9.11
C PHE A 35 13.84 3.72 9.48
N LEU A 36 13.07 3.09 8.59
CA LEU A 36 11.64 2.79 8.80
C LEU A 36 11.44 1.81 9.97
N GLN A 37 12.34 0.82 10.11
CA GLN A 37 12.30 -0.11 11.23
C GLN A 37 12.56 0.55 12.58
N ALA A 38 13.39 1.59 12.62
CA ALA A 38 13.74 2.31 13.84
C ALA A 38 12.67 3.30 14.33
N LEU A 39 11.66 3.63 13.50
CA LEU A 39 10.59 4.54 13.92
C LEU A 39 9.73 3.89 15.03
N PRO A 40 9.23 4.63 16.02
CA PRO A 40 8.38 4.07 17.08
C PRO A 40 6.92 3.86 16.65
N THR A 41 6.49 4.47 15.56
CA THR A 41 5.11 4.41 15.05
C THR A 41 4.88 3.22 14.12
N ARG A 42 3.61 2.85 13.88
CA ARG A 42 3.24 2.06 12.70
C ARG A 42 3.60 2.84 11.44
N VAL A 43 3.94 2.12 10.38
CA VAL A 43 4.29 2.68 9.07
C VAL A 43 3.38 2.09 8.00
N VAL A 44 2.72 2.94 7.24
CA VAL A 44 1.83 2.57 6.16
C VAL A 44 2.49 2.90 4.83
N PHE A 45 2.71 1.93 3.98
CA PHE A 45 3.21 2.17 2.62
C PHE A 45 2.08 2.58 1.69
N ASP A 46 2.19 3.74 1.05
CA ASP A 46 1.31 4.12 -0.04
C ASP A 46 1.59 3.27 -1.28
N HIS A 47 0.53 2.92 -2.01
CA HIS A 47 0.57 2.37 -3.36
C HIS A 47 1.52 1.18 -3.49
N MET A 48 1.50 0.26 -2.51
CA MET A 48 2.33 -0.96 -2.50
C MET A 48 3.84 -0.68 -2.60
N ALA A 49 4.30 0.49 -2.09
CA ALA A 49 5.67 0.97 -2.27
C ALA A 49 6.10 1.01 -3.76
N ARG A 50 5.15 1.18 -4.68
CA ARG A 50 5.32 1.40 -6.12
C ARG A 50 6.18 0.33 -6.82
N PRO A 51 5.79 -0.95 -6.79
CA PRO A 51 6.58 -1.99 -7.43
C PRO A 51 6.64 -1.78 -8.94
N ASP A 52 7.76 -2.16 -9.55
CA ASP A 52 7.87 -2.25 -11.00
C ASP A 52 7.14 -3.52 -11.48
N VAL A 53 5.95 -3.35 -12.05
CA VAL A 53 5.12 -4.47 -12.49
C VAL A 53 5.79 -5.35 -13.56
N ALA A 54 6.71 -4.78 -14.34
CA ALA A 54 7.46 -5.54 -15.35
C ALA A 54 8.38 -6.61 -14.75
N LYS A 55 8.77 -6.47 -13.47
CA LYS A 55 9.58 -7.46 -12.74
C LYS A 55 8.75 -8.61 -12.14
N GLY A 56 7.42 -8.50 -12.21
CA GLY A 56 6.50 -9.45 -11.60
C GLY A 56 6.59 -9.50 -10.07
N THR A 57 5.74 -10.32 -9.45
CA THR A 57 5.63 -10.44 -7.99
C THR A 57 6.83 -11.11 -7.30
N ASN A 58 7.79 -11.60 -8.06
CA ASN A 58 9.06 -12.14 -7.56
C ASN A 58 10.22 -11.15 -7.70
N GLY A 59 9.94 -9.93 -8.16
CA GLY A 59 10.92 -8.85 -8.23
C GLY A 59 11.51 -8.53 -6.85
N LYS A 60 12.80 -8.16 -6.81
CA LYS A 60 13.54 -7.88 -5.57
C LYS A 60 12.80 -6.85 -4.71
N ASP A 61 12.34 -5.78 -5.34
CA ASP A 61 11.73 -4.63 -4.65
C ASP A 61 10.43 -5.02 -3.95
N PHE A 62 9.56 -5.79 -4.64
CA PHE A 62 8.32 -6.27 -4.06
C PHE A 62 8.55 -7.33 -2.98
N ASN A 63 9.55 -8.19 -3.15
CA ASN A 63 9.95 -9.14 -2.11
C ASN A 63 10.47 -8.44 -0.84
N LEU A 64 11.13 -7.29 -0.97
CA LEU A 64 11.52 -6.47 0.19
C LEU A 64 10.29 -5.94 0.94
N LEU A 65 9.29 -5.42 0.21
CA LEU A 65 8.03 -5.01 0.83
C LEU A 65 7.35 -6.18 1.55
N MET A 66 7.21 -7.33 0.89
CA MET A 66 6.61 -8.52 1.48
C MET A 66 7.31 -8.94 2.79
N LYS A 67 8.65 -8.91 2.80
CA LYS A 67 9.45 -9.21 3.99
C LYS A 67 9.24 -8.18 5.11
N LEU A 68 9.13 -6.90 4.80
CA LEU A 68 8.79 -5.87 5.78
C LEU A 68 7.41 -6.11 6.39
N MET A 69 6.45 -6.47 5.56
CA MET A 69 5.08 -6.77 5.97
C MET A 69 4.96 -7.98 6.90
N GLU A 70 5.97 -8.85 7.04
CA GLU A 70 6.01 -9.90 8.06
C GLU A 70 6.04 -9.32 9.47
N THR A 71 6.47 -8.07 9.63
CA THR A 71 6.47 -7.37 10.91
C THR A 71 5.14 -6.62 11.09
N GLU A 72 4.46 -6.80 12.20
CA GLU A 72 3.13 -6.21 12.50
C GLU A 72 3.08 -4.68 12.44
N LYS A 73 4.23 -4.04 12.57
CA LYS A 73 4.40 -2.61 12.47
C LYS A 73 4.03 -2.03 11.10
N PHE A 74 4.20 -2.82 10.03
CA PHE A 74 4.03 -2.34 8.66
C PHE A 74 2.65 -2.68 8.11
N TRP A 75 2.07 -1.68 7.47
CA TRP A 75 0.79 -1.71 6.77
C TRP A 75 0.99 -1.28 5.32
N CYS A 76 0.08 -1.63 4.45
CA CYS A 76 0.20 -1.31 3.03
C CYS A 76 -1.15 -0.94 2.41
N LYS A 77 -1.18 0.12 1.60
CA LYS A 77 -2.33 0.46 0.78
C LYS A 77 -2.23 -0.23 -0.57
N THR A 78 -3.18 -1.08 -0.89
CA THR A 78 -3.36 -1.71 -2.21
C THR A 78 -4.13 -0.77 -3.12
N THR A 79 -3.50 0.32 -3.49
CA THR A 79 -4.08 1.44 -4.24
C THR A 79 -3.26 1.77 -5.47
N CYS A 80 -3.78 2.64 -6.33
CA CYS A 80 -3.08 3.19 -7.48
C CYS A 80 -2.69 2.17 -8.58
N PRO A 81 -3.51 1.18 -8.93
CA PRO A 81 -3.18 0.32 -10.06
C PRO A 81 -3.01 1.12 -11.36
N GLU A 82 -3.77 2.19 -11.51
CA GLU A 82 -3.77 3.07 -12.69
C GLU A 82 -2.43 3.74 -12.97
N ARG A 83 -1.62 3.99 -11.92
CA ARG A 83 -0.28 4.58 -12.06
C ARG A 83 0.84 3.56 -12.22
N LEU A 84 0.58 2.31 -11.84
CA LEU A 84 1.57 1.24 -11.88
C LEU A 84 1.48 0.40 -13.15
N THR A 85 0.28 0.28 -13.72
CA THR A 85 -0.01 -0.57 -14.87
C THR A 85 0.78 -0.20 -16.13
N LYS A 86 1.06 -1.21 -16.94
CA LYS A 86 1.57 -1.09 -18.31
C LYS A 86 0.51 -1.44 -19.36
N VAL A 87 -0.59 -2.11 -18.95
CA VAL A 87 -1.66 -2.57 -19.86
C VAL A 87 -2.88 -1.66 -19.84
N GLY A 88 -3.16 -0.96 -18.75
CA GLY A 88 -4.22 0.05 -18.67
C GLY A 88 -5.60 -0.45 -18.22
N PRO A 89 -6.59 0.45 -18.25
CA PRO A 89 -7.95 0.18 -17.78
C PRO A 89 -8.73 -0.81 -18.65
N GLU A 90 -8.44 -0.89 -19.95
CA GLU A 90 -9.09 -1.81 -20.88
C GLU A 90 -8.84 -3.28 -20.51
N GLU A 91 -7.74 -3.56 -19.84
CA GLU A 91 -7.40 -4.88 -19.31
C GLU A 91 -7.59 -4.98 -17.80
N ASN A 92 -8.40 -4.10 -17.20
CA ASN A 92 -8.65 -4.03 -15.75
C ASN A 92 -7.38 -4.04 -14.90
N TYR A 93 -6.32 -3.36 -15.37
CA TYR A 93 -5.03 -3.28 -14.66
C TYR A 93 -4.46 -4.66 -14.31
N SER A 94 -4.66 -5.65 -15.17
CA SER A 94 -4.41 -7.07 -14.91
C SER A 94 -2.95 -7.40 -14.54
N ASP A 95 -2.00 -6.58 -14.93
CA ASP A 95 -0.59 -6.70 -14.57
C ASP A 95 -0.27 -6.27 -13.12
N VAL A 96 -1.18 -5.47 -12.50
CA VAL A 96 -1.04 -5.03 -11.11
C VAL A 96 -1.77 -5.94 -10.13
N LEU A 97 -2.87 -6.57 -10.56
CA LEU A 97 -3.71 -7.41 -9.70
C LEU A 97 -2.94 -8.51 -8.94
N PRO A 98 -1.93 -9.19 -9.52
CA PRO A 98 -1.14 -10.20 -8.80
C PRO A 98 -0.42 -9.65 -7.55
N PHE A 99 0.01 -8.39 -7.57
CA PHE A 99 0.66 -7.73 -6.44
C PHE A 99 -0.35 -7.45 -5.33
N MET A 100 -1.51 -6.89 -5.69
CA MET A 100 -2.61 -6.63 -4.76
C MET A 100 -3.09 -7.92 -4.11
N LYS A 101 -3.32 -8.96 -4.91
CA LYS A 101 -3.74 -10.27 -4.45
C LYS A 101 -2.75 -10.87 -3.45
N LYS A 102 -1.44 -10.84 -3.77
CA LYS A 102 -0.40 -11.41 -2.90
C LYS A 102 -0.34 -10.69 -1.54
N LEU A 103 -0.53 -9.37 -1.50
CA LEU A 103 -0.60 -8.60 -0.26
C LEU A 103 -1.84 -8.97 0.56
N VAL A 104 -3.00 -9.01 -0.06
CA VAL A 104 -4.28 -9.32 0.60
C VAL A 104 -4.29 -10.75 1.14
N GLU A 105 -3.74 -11.73 0.41
CA GLU A 105 -3.69 -13.14 0.83
C GLU A 105 -2.73 -13.37 1.99
N ASN A 106 -1.59 -12.67 2.04
CA ASN A 106 -0.56 -12.89 3.06
C ASN A 106 -0.74 -12.00 4.30
N PHE A 107 -1.33 -10.81 4.14
CA PHE A 107 -1.46 -9.81 5.21
C PHE A 107 -2.88 -9.23 5.30
N PRO A 108 -3.93 -10.08 5.37
CA PRO A 108 -5.32 -9.64 5.26
C PRO A 108 -5.74 -8.61 6.32
N ASP A 109 -5.07 -8.56 7.47
CA ASP A 109 -5.41 -7.68 8.59
C ASP A 109 -4.62 -6.35 8.58
N ARG A 110 -3.75 -6.13 7.60
CA ARG A 110 -2.87 -4.96 7.55
C ARG A 110 -2.75 -4.35 6.15
N VAL A 111 -3.72 -4.62 5.30
CA VAL A 111 -3.86 -3.99 3.99
C VAL A 111 -5.07 -3.06 3.99
N LEU A 112 -4.96 -1.98 3.24
CA LEU A 112 -5.98 -0.95 3.07
C LEU A 112 -6.24 -0.76 1.59
N TRP A 113 -7.41 -0.23 1.24
CA TRP A 113 -7.76 0.12 -0.12
C TRP A 113 -8.31 1.56 -0.20
N GLY A 114 -8.22 2.15 -1.38
CA GLY A 114 -8.78 3.44 -1.72
C GLY A 114 -8.53 3.76 -3.19
N THR A 115 -9.26 4.70 -3.74
CA THR A 115 -9.18 5.07 -5.17
C THR A 115 -8.01 5.98 -5.51
N ASP A 116 -7.41 6.63 -4.53
CA ASP A 116 -6.42 7.71 -4.71
C ASP A 116 -7.00 8.96 -5.38
N TRP A 117 -8.34 9.14 -5.24
CA TRP A 117 -8.98 10.37 -5.72
C TRP A 117 -8.27 11.64 -5.15
N PRO A 118 -8.02 12.69 -5.91
CA PRO A 118 -8.45 12.97 -7.30
C PRO A 118 -7.43 12.52 -8.37
N HIS A 119 -6.74 11.41 -8.19
CA HIS A 119 -5.78 10.81 -9.13
C HIS A 119 -4.65 11.76 -9.54
N PRO A 120 -3.88 12.30 -8.59
CA PRO A 120 -2.81 13.23 -8.89
C PRO A 120 -1.75 12.56 -9.78
N ASN A 121 -1.13 13.36 -10.63
CA ASN A 121 -0.04 12.92 -11.52
C ASN A 121 -0.43 11.96 -12.65
N MET A 122 -1.71 11.72 -12.92
CA MET A 122 -2.14 10.99 -14.11
C MET A 122 -1.85 11.80 -15.37
N LYS A 123 -1.28 11.13 -16.39
CA LYS A 123 -0.89 11.76 -17.66
C LYS A 123 -1.47 11.06 -18.89
N SER A 124 -1.91 9.82 -18.76
CA SER A 124 -2.35 8.98 -19.87
C SER A 124 -3.88 8.88 -19.96
N HIS A 125 -4.54 8.69 -18.86
CA HIS A 125 -6.00 8.55 -18.74
C HIS A 125 -6.44 9.02 -17.36
N MET A 126 -7.73 9.35 -17.23
CA MET A 126 -8.35 9.57 -15.94
C MET A 126 -9.03 8.27 -15.52
N PRO A 127 -8.68 7.68 -14.38
CA PRO A 127 -9.32 6.46 -13.90
C PRO A 127 -10.81 6.67 -13.63
N ASP A 128 -11.59 5.62 -13.79
CA ASP A 128 -12.97 5.54 -13.33
C ASP A 128 -12.97 4.89 -11.94
N ASP A 129 -13.42 5.62 -10.91
CA ASP A 129 -13.50 5.11 -9.54
C ASP A 129 -14.42 3.90 -9.43
N GLY A 130 -15.48 3.81 -10.24
CA GLY A 130 -16.35 2.64 -10.32
C GLY A 130 -15.59 1.41 -10.78
N GLN A 131 -14.80 1.52 -11.84
CA GLN A 131 -13.93 0.43 -12.29
C GLN A 131 -12.90 0.03 -11.23
N LEU A 132 -12.32 0.99 -10.51
CA LEU A 132 -11.39 0.69 -9.42
C LEU A 132 -12.06 -0.09 -8.27
N VAL A 133 -13.34 0.16 -8.01
CA VAL A 133 -14.14 -0.65 -7.07
C VAL A 133 -14.40 -2.04 -7.63
N ASP A 134 -14.82 -2.15 -8.89
CA ASP A 134 -15.18 -3.43 -9.51
C ASP A 134 -14.01 -4.42 -9.56
N ILE A 135 -12.78 -3.95 -9.73
CA ILE A 135 -11.60 -4.83 -9.73
C ILE A 135 -11.26 -5.42 -8.35
N ILE A 136 -11.88 -4.96 -7.26
CA ILE A 136 -11.64 -5.53 -5.91
C ILE A 136 -11.94 -7.03 -5.92
N GLU A 137 -13.00 -7.47 -6.58
CA GLU A 137 -13.36 -8.89 -6.67
C GLU A 137 -12.28 -9.74 -7.34
N LEU A 138 -11.47 -9.15 -8.24
CA LEU A 138 -10.44 -9.86 -8.98
C LEU A 138 -9.21 -10.21 -8.10
N PHE A 139 -8.89 -9.41 -7.10
CA PHE A 139 -7.77 -9.68 -6.20
C PHE A 139 -8.20 -10.06 -4.78
N ALA A 140 -9.44 -9.77 -4.39
CA ALA A 140 -10.03 -10.11 -3.09
C ALA A 140 -11.44 -10.72 -3.28
N PRO A 141 -11.56 -11.95 -3.82
CA PRO A 141 -12.84 -12.55 -4.21
C PRO A 141 -13.71 -13.00 -3.04
N LYS A 142 -13.17 -13.06 -1.82
CA LYS A 142 -13.92 -13.50 -0.64
C LYS A 142 -14.51 -12.29 0.09
N GLU A 143 -15.80 -12.33 0.40
CA GLU A 143 -16.51 -11.29 1.14
C GLU A 143 -15.83 -10.95 2.47
N GLU A 144 -15.36 -11.96 3.23
CA GLU A 144 -14.61 -11.75 4.46
C GLU A 144 -13.34 -10.90 4.23
N THR A 145 -12.62 -11.17 3.14
CA THR A 145 -11.41 -10.42 2.79
C THR A 145 -11.74 -8.98 2.39
N GLN A 146 -12.80 -8.79 1.61
CA GLN A 146 -13.29 -7.46 1.25
C GLN A 146 -13.72 -6.67 2.49
N LYS A 147 -14.43 -7.32 3.41
CA LYS A 147 -14.83 -6.69 4.68
C LYS A 147 -13.61 -6.21 5.48
N LYS A 148 -12.57 -7.04 5.61
CA LYS A 148 -11.30 -6.64 6.24
C LYS A 148 -10.69 -5.45 5.52
N LEU A 149 -10.53 -5.53 4.21
CA LEU A 149 -9.88 -4.52 3.38
C LEU A 149 -10.58 -3.15 3.45
N LEU A 150 -11.93 -3.14 3.43
CA LEU A 150 -12.74 -1.93 3.28
C LEU A 150 -13.29 -1.39 4.60
N ILE A 151 -13.38 -2.21 5.64
CA ILE A 151 -14.05 -1.85 6.90
C ILE A 151 -13.15 -2.11 8.11
N ASP A 152 -12.80 -3.37 8.39
CA ASP A 152 -12.17 -3.72 9.65
C ASP A 152 -10.77 -3.12 9.81
N ASN A 153 -9.94 -3.20 8.77
CA ASN A 153 -8.59 -2.64 8.79
C ASN A 153 -8.58 -1.11 8.87
N PRO A 154 -9.38 -0.37 8.08
CA PRO A 154 -9.50 1.08 8.26
C PRO A 154 -9.94 1.45 9.67
N LEU A 155 -10.93 0.76 10.24
CA LEU A 155 -11.37 1.01 11.62
C LEU A 155 -10.22 0.73 12.60
N ALA A 156 -9.53 -0.40 12.48
CA ALA A 156 -8.42 -0.76 13.37
C ALA A 156 -7.22 0.18 13.28
N LEU A 157 -6.99 0.84 12.14
CA LEU A 157 -5.86 1.74 11.98
C LEU A 157 -6.18 3.20 12.36
N TYR A 158 -7.37 3.69 11.98
CA TYR A 158 -7.71 5.12 12.06
C TYR A 158 -8.64 5.47 13.23
N TRP A 159 -9.38 4.51 13.80
CA TRP A 159 -10.36 4.71 14.87
C TRP A 159 -10.09 3.77 16.06
N ASN A 160 -8.83 3.67 16.47
CA ASN A 160 -8.49 2.98 17.72
C ASN A 160 -8.84 3.92 18.90
N ASP A 161 -9.96 3.66 19.55
CA ASP A 161 -10.29 4.19 20.88
C ASP A 161 -9.58 3.41 21.99
#